data_f0797b7df5616855aa9456a183b90343
#
_entry.id   f0797b7df5616855aa9456a183b90343
#
_cell.length_a   1.000
_cell.length_b   1.000
_cell.length_c   1.000
_cell.angle_alpha   90.00
_cell.angle_beta   90.00
_cell.angle_gamma   90.00
#
_symmetry.space_group_name_H-M   'P 1'
#
loop_
_entity.id
_entity.type
_entity.pdbx_description
1 polymer ?
#
loop_
_entity_poly.entity_id
_entity_poly.type
_entity_poly.pdbx_seq_one_letter_code
_entity_poly.pdbx_strand_id
1 'polypeptide(L)'
;MRIAVLGGDGYCGWATALYLSKKGHKVCIVDNFVRRQWDHELGVQTLTPIRQLAERLKTWYQLTGQEIDLFVGDVAEYDFISSVMKNFEPEAVVHFAEQRSAPYSMIDHKHAVFTQVNNVVGTLNLLFAVRELCPECHIVKLGTMGEYGTPNIDIEEGYIRIEHNGRSDVVPFPKQPGSFYHLSKVHDSHNIMFACKIWGLRATDLNQGVVYGTMTDETAMDDGLINRFDYDEVLEQC
;
A
#
# COMPACT_ATOMS: atom_id res chain seq x y z
N MET A 1 -19.76 1.04 -3.98
CA MET A 1 -18.97 1.64 -2.88
C MET A 1 -18.06 2.72 -3.43
N ARG A 2 -17.74 3.72 -2.61
CA ARG A 2 -16.65 4.67 -2.88
C ARG A 2 -15.37 4.10 -2.27
N ILE A 3 -14.32 3.90 -3.09
CA ILE A 3 -13.07 3.28 -2.65
C ILE A 3 -11.89 4.18 -3.03
N ALA A 4 -11.09 4.57 -2.05
CA ALA A 4 -9.87 5.31 -2.27
C ALA A 4 -8.67 4.35 -2.34
N VAL A 5 -7.86 4.48 -3.40
CA VAL A 5 -6.62 3.70 -3.59
C VAL A 5 -5.44 4.65 -3.42
N LEU A 6 -4.77 4.57 -2.28
CA LEU A 6 -3.58 5.35 -1.97
C LEU A 6 -2.35 4.64 -2.57
N GLY A 7 -1.53 5.36 -3.33
CA GLY A 7 -0.41 4.79 -4.09
C GLY A 7 -0.84 4.20 -5.43
N GLY A 8 -1.83 4.82 -6.07
CA GLY A 8 -2.45 4.29 -7.30
C GLY A 8 -1.62 4.45 -8.58
N ASP A 9 -0.52 5.22 -8.57
CA ASP A 9 0.45 5.23 -9.68
C ASP A 9 1.37 4.00 -9.64
N GLY A 10 1.41 3.32 -8.50
CA GLY A 10 2.23 2.14 -8.27
C GLY A 10 1.71 0.87 -8.93
N TYR A 11 2.54 -0.16 -8.92
CA TYR A 11 2.29 -1.46 -9.54
C TYR A 11 1.00 -2.14 -9.02
N CYS A 12 0.87 -2.30 -7.70
CA CYS A 12 -0.33 -2.89 -7.11
C CYS A 12 -1.53 -1.93 -7.15
N GLY A 13 -1.26 -0.63 -6.93
CA GLY A 13 -2.31 0.37 -6.82
C GLY A 13 -3.07 0.58 -8.13
N TRP A 14 -2.36 0.65 -9.24
CA TRP A 14 -2.98 0.82 -10.56
C TRP A 14 -3.88 -0.37 -10.92
N ALA A 15 -3.36 -1.60 -10.85
CA ALA A 15 -4.13 -2.80 -11.14
C ALA A 15 -5.37 -2.92 -10.24
N THR A 16 -5.22 -2.60 -8.94
CA THR A 16 -6.34 -2.61 -7.99
C THR A 16 -7.40 -1.56 -8.34
N ALA A 17 -6.98 -0.33 -8.68
CA ALA A 17 -7.91 0.74 -9.06
C ALA A 17 -8.74 0.36 -10.30
N LEU A 18 -8.10 -0.18 -11.34
CA LEU A 18 -8.78 -0.66 -12.54
C LEU A 18 -9.77 -1.79 -12.23
N TYR A 19 -9.33 -2.79 -11.46
CA TYR A 19 -10.18 -3.91 -11.08
C TYR A 19 -11.43 -3.46 -10.33
N LEU A 20 -11.27 -2.58 -9.34
CA LEU A 20 -12.39 -2.05 -8.55
C LEU A 20 -13.33 -1.19 -9.41
N SER A 21 -12.78 -0.36 -10.29
CA SER A 21 -13.56 0.44 -11.25
C SER A 21 -14.37 -0.49 -12.18
N LYS A 22 -13.74 -1.51 -12.75
CA LYS A 22 -14.43 -2.52 -13.60
C LYS A 22 -15.57 -3.23 -12.87
N LYS A 23 -15.44 -3.41 -11.55
CA LYS A 23 -16.52 -3.99 -10.72
C LYS A 23 -17.65 -3.00 -10.41
N GLY A 24 -17.60 -1.78 -10.94
CA GLY A 24 -18.63 -0.76 -10.78
C GLY A 24 -18.54 0.04 -9.47
N HIS A 25 -17.38 0.03 -8.82
CA HIS A 25 -17.14 0.91 -7.69
C HIS A 25 -16.74 2.31 -8.17
N LYS A 26 -17.15 3.34 -7.43
CA LYS A 26 -16.59 4.67 -7.60
C LYS A 26 -15.20 4.71 -6.97
N VAL A 27 -14.17 4.90 -7.77
CA VAL A 27 -12.77 4.83 -7.33
C VAL A 27 -12.12 6.19 -7.41
N CYS A 28 -11.29 6.53 -6.42
CA CYS A 28 -10.29 7.58 -6.56
C CYS A 28 -8.89 7.02 -6.33
N ILE A 29 -7.92 7.61 -7.01
CA ILE A 29 -6.50 7.39 -6.80
C ILE A 29 -5.92 8.59 -6.04
N VAL A 30 -5.07 8.30 -5.06
CA VAL A 30 -4.28 9.29 -4.32
C VAL A 30 -2.80 8.94 -4.48
N ASP A 31 -1.99 9.86 -5.01
CA ASP A 31 -0.57 9.61 -5.25
C ASP A 31 0.24 10.92 -5.28
N ASN A 32 1.50 10.88 -4.86
CA ASN A 32 2.45 12.01 -4.94
C ASN A 32 3.52 11.81 -6.03
N PHE A 33 3.48 10.69 -6.76
CA PHE A 33 4.43 10.28 -7.81
C PHE A 33 5.89 10.16 -7.35
N VAL A 34 6.15 10.10 -6.05
CA VAL A 34 7.52 10.04 -5.50
C VAL A 34 8.27 8.78 -5.96
N ARG A 35 7.56 7.70 -6.29
CA ARG A 35 8.18 6.50 -6.85
C ARG A 35 9.02 6.81 -8.10
N ARG A 36 8.53 7.67 -8.99
CA ARG A 36 9.25 8.07 -10.20
C ARG A 36 10.54 8.85 -9.89
N GLN A 37 10.56 9.56 -8.75
CA GLN A 37 11.75 10.24 -8.27
C GLN A 37 12.78 9.25 -7.73
N TRP A 38 12.36 8.18 -7.04
CA TRP A 38 13.27 7.12 -6.58
C TRP A 38 13.91 6.38 -7.75
N ASP A 39 13.13 6.03 -8.78
CA ASP A 39 13.66 5.40 -9.98
C ASP A 39 14.76 6.27 -10.62
N HIS A 40 14.52 7.58 -10.72
CA HIS A 40 15.51 8.54 -11.23
C HIS A 40 16.73 8.68 -10.28
N GLU A 41 16.52 8.77 -8.97
CA GLU A 41 17.59 8.87 -7.96
C GLU A 41 18.54 7.66 -8.00
N LEU A 42 17.97 6.47 -8.20
CA LEU A 42 18.72 5.22 -8.28
C LEU A 42 19.30 4.93 -9.67
N GLY A 43 18.97 5.74 -10.67
CA GLY A 43 19.38 5.52 -12.06
C GLY A 43 18.78 4.27 -12.69
N VAL A 44 17.65 3.79 -12.15
CA VAL A 44 16.94 2.63 -12.66
C VAL A 44 15.81 3.05 -13.59
N GLN A 45 15.43 2.15 -14.50
CA GLN A 45 14.29 2.33 -15.39
C GLN A 45 13.31 1.18 -15.17
N THR A 46 12.04 1.48 -15.33
CA THR A 46 11.03 0.42 -15.35
C THR A 46 11.22 -0.46 -16.60
N LEU A 47 11.06 -1.76 -16.46
CA LEU A 47 11.18 -2.71 -17.59
C LEU A 47 10.21 -2.36 -18.72
N THR A 48 9.04 -1.91 -18.35
CA THR A 48 8.05 -1.37 -19.28
C THR A 48 7.89 0.13 -19.07
N PRO A 49 7.90 0.95 -20.12
CA PRO A 49 7.61 2.36 -20.01
C PRO A 49 6.23 2.60 -19.38
N ILE A 50 6.19 3.31 -18.27
CA ILE A 50 4.95 3.67 -17.58
C ILE A 50 4.55 5.09 -17.99
N ARG A 51 3.39 5.21 -18.65
CA ARG A 51 2.84 6.51 -19.02
C ARG A 51 2.41 7.32 -17.83
N GLN A 52 2.23 8.63 -18.03
CA GLN A 52 1.70 9.51 -17.00
C GLN A 52 0.32 9.04 -16.55
N LEU A 53 0.05 9.12 -15.23
CA LEU A 53 -1.21 8.62 -14.68
C LEU A 53 -2.44 9.28 -15.32
N ALA A 54 -2.37 10.58 -15.61
CA ALA A 54 -3.45 11.28 -16.29
C ALA A 54 -3.79 10.71 -17.68
N GLU A 55 -2.77 10.28 -18.44
CA GLU A 55 -2.97 9.63 -19.74
C GLU A 55 -3.62 8.25 -19.56
N ARG A 56 -3.17 7.48 -18.56
CA ARG A 56 -3.73 6.15 -18.24
C ARG A 56 -5.19 6.26 -17.82
N LEU A 57 -5.54 7.23 -16.98
CA LEU A 57 -6.92 7.49 -16.58
C LEU A 57 -7.81 7.88 -17.75
N LYS A 58 -7.29 8.74 -18.66
CA LYS A 58 -7.99 9.10 -19.90
C LYS A 58 -8.23 7.88 -20.79
N THR A 59 -7.22 7.03 -20.95
CA THR A 59 -7.33 5.79 -21.74
C THR A 59 -8.38 4.86 -21.12
N TRP A 60 -8.36 4.69 -19.78
CA TRP A 60 -9.37 3.89 -19.07
C TRP A 60 -10.79 4.38 -19.34
N TYR A 61 -11.00 5.69 -19.23
CA TYR A 61 -12.30 6.29 -19.55
C TYR A 61 -12.72 6.05 -21.00
N GLN A 62 -11.81 6.21 -21.95
CA GLN A 62 -12.10 5.99 -23.38
C GLN A 62 -12.49 4.53 -23.68
N LEU A 63 -11.88 3.57 -22.99
CA LEU A 63 -12.13 2.14 -23.19
C LEU A 63 -13.39 1.65 -22.48
N THR A 64 -13.70 2.20 -21.33
CA THR A 64 -14.73 1.63 -20.44
C THR A 64 -15.91 2.55 -20.16
N GLY A 65 -15.76 3.86 -20.42
CA GLY A 65 -16.70 4.90 -19.99
C GLY A 65 -16.71 5.16 -18.47
N GLN A 66 -15.79 4.56 -17.72
CA GLN A 66 -15.71 4.70 -16.26
C GLN A 66 -14.66 5.72 -15.86
N GLU A 67 -15.04 6.61 -14.95
CA GLU A 67 -14.13 7.61 -14.40
C GLU A 67 -13.48 7.11 -13.11
N ILE A 68 -12.21 7.44 -12.96
CA ILE A 68 -11.45 7.30 -11.71
C ILE A 68 -10.96 8.69 -11.33
N ASP A 69 -11.37 9.18 -10.16
CA ASP A 69 -10.94 10.48 -9.64
C ASP A 69 -9.46 10.45 -9.25
N LEU A 70 -8.75 11.58 -9.39
CA LEU A 70 -7.32 11.69 -9.02
C LEU A 70 -7.12 12.83 -8.03
N PHE A 71 -6.50 12.52 -6.90
CA PHE A 71 -6.00 13.47 -5.92
C PHE A 71 -4.47 13.39 -5.86
N VAL A 72 -3.79 14.50 -6.13
CA VAL A 72 -2.32 14.55 -6.16
C VAL A 72 -1.80 15.21 -4.89
N GLY A 73 -1.04 14.48 -4.08
CA GLY A 73 -0.44 14.96 -2.84
C GLY A 73 0.11 13.84 -1.97
N ASP A 74 0.69 14.21 -0.84
CA ASP A 74 1.40 13.31 0.04
C ASP A 74 0.53 12.88 1.24
N VAL A 75 0.45 11.57 1.49
CA VAL A 75 -0.27 11.02 2.66
C VAL A 75 0.42 11.38 3.98
N ALA A 76 1.71 11.72 3.95
CA ALA A 76 2.43 12.23 5.12
C ALA A 76 1.97 13.64 5.53
N GLU A 77 1.20 14.34 4.68
CA GLU A 77 0.60 15.64 4.97
C GLU A 77 -0.84 15.45 5.45
N TYR A 78 -1.08 15.67 6.76
CA TYR A 78 -2.39 15.42 7.38
C TYR A 78 -3.54 16.19 6.74
N ASP A 79 -3.32 17.48 6.46
CA ASP A 79 -4.35 18.34 5.84
C ASP A 79 -4.76 17.84 4.45
N PHE A 80 -3.79 17.31 3.70
CA PHE A 80 -4.07 16.74 2.39
C PHE A 80 -4.94 15.49 2.50
N ILE A 81 -4.53 14.47 3.30
CA ILE A 81 -5.32 13.24 3.42
C ILE A 81 -6.70 13.51 4.04
N SER A 82 -6.79 14.42 4.98
CA SER A 82 -8.08 14.85 5.55
C SER A 82 -8.99 15.47 4.48
N SER A 83 -8.43 16.29 3.59
CA SER A 83 -9.20 16.87 2.48
C SER A 83 -9.73 15.79 1.53
N VAL A 84 -8.94 14.77 1.24
CA VAL A 84 -9.36 13.62 0.42
C VAL A 84 -10.51 12.88 1.08
N MET A 85 -10.38 12.54 2.38
CA MET A 85 -11.43 11.84 3.14
C MET A 85 -12.73 12.65 3.16
N LYS A 86 -12.64 13.96 3.36
CA LYS A 86 -13.80 14.86 3.40
C LYS A 86 -14.49 15.01 2.03
N ASN A 87 -13.72 15.09 0.95
CA ASN A 87 -14.27 15.36 -0.38
C ASN A 87 -14.78 14.09 -1.07
N PHE A 88 -14.13 12.96 -0.85
CA PHE A 88 -14.48 11.69 -1.49
C PHE A 88 -15.40 10.82 -0.62
N GLU A 89 -15.31 10.95 0.71
CA GLU A 89 -16.08 10.17 1.71
C GLU A 89 -16.00 8.65 1.43
N PRO A 90 -14.80 8.04 1.45
CA PRO A 90 -14.66 6.64 1.08
C PRO A 90 -15.33 5.71 2.10
N GLU A 91 -15.93 4.62 1.60
CA GLU A 91 -16.43 3.49 2.40
C GLU A 91 -15.33 2.44 2.64
N ALA A 92 -14.29 2.47 1.79
CA ALA A 92 -13.07 1.68 1.98
C ALA A 92 -11.85 2.43 1.44
N VAL A 93 -10.70 2.19 2.07
CA VAL A 93 -9.40 2.67 1.63
C VAL A 93 -8.49 1.47 1.42
N VAL A 94 -7.83 1.41 0.24
CA VAL A 94 -6.74 0.47 -0.01
C VAL A 94 -5.43 1.24 0.03
N HIS A 95 -4.56 0.90 0.99
CA HIS A 95 -3.36 1.69 1.29
C HIS A 95 -2.09 1.00 0.78
N PHE A 96 -1.57 1.52 -0.36
CA PHE A 96 -0.31 1.14 -0.97
C PHE A 96 0.72 2.30 -1.01
N ALA A 97 0.36 3.49 -0.50
CA ALA A 97 1.19 4.70 -0.57
C ALA A 97 2.33 4.66 0.43
N GLU A 98 3.27 3.74 0.21
CA GLU A 98 4.39 3.50 1.10
C GLU A 98 5.69 3.31 0.30
N GLN A 99 6.81 3.68 0.89
CA GLN A 99 8.12 3.28 0.40
C GLN A 99 8.23 1.75 0.57
N ARG A 100 8.45 1.03 -0.51
CA ARG A 100 8.26 -0.42 -0.61
C ARG A 100 9.55 -1.25 -0.60
N SER A 101 10.71 -0.60 -0.66
CA SER A 101 11.98 -1.28 -0.91
C SER A 101 12.81 -1.43 0.36
N ALA A 102 13.08 -2.68 0.75
CA ALA A 102 14.00 -2.98 1.84
C ALA A 102 15.43 -2.47 1.53
N PRO A 103 16.03 -2.74 0.35
CA PRO A 103 17.35 -2.20 0.01
C PRO A 103 17.41 -0.67 0.04
N TYR A 104 16.40 0.02 -0.49
CA TYR A 104 16.34 1.49 -0.46
C TYR A 104 16.41 2.02 0.97
N SER A 105 15.69 1.42 1.90
CA SER A 105 15.66 1.83 3.31
C SER A 105 17.01 1.64 4.04
N MET A 106 17.93 0.88 3.45
CA MET A 106 19.23 0.52 4.04
C MET A 106 20.42 1.24 3.40
N ILE A 107 20.18 2.14 2.41
CA ILE A 107 21.28 2.85 1.72
C ILE A 107 22.05 3.75 2.69
N ASP A 108 21.34 4.62 3.41
CA ASP A 108 21.91 5.54 4.40
C ASP A 108 20.87 6.09 5.37
N HIS A 109 21.28 6.99 6.25
CA HIS A 109 20.42 7.64 7.22
C HIS A 109 19.24 8.39 6.58
N LYS A 110 19.46 9.09 5.46
CA LYS A 110 18.41 9.86 4.77
C LYS A 110 17.30 8.93 4.28
N HIS A 111 17.67 7.82 3.63
CA HIS A 111 16.72 6.83 3.11
C HIS A 111 15.97 6.08 4.22
N ALA A 112 16.68 5.75 5.31
CA ALA A 112 16.05 5.14 6.48
C ALA A 112 15.01 6.07 7.12
N VAL A 113 15.38 7.33 7.37
CA VAL A 113 14.47 8.34 7.96
C VAL A 113 13.29 8.61 7.02
N PHE A 114 13.55 8.80 5.73
CA PHE A 114 12.49 8.97 4.75
C PHE A 114 11.48 7.82 4.79
N THR A 115 11.98 6.55 4.80
CA THR A 115 11.12 5.37 4.87
C THR A 115 10.23 5.37 6.12
N GLN A 116 10.80 5.69 7.30
CA GLN A 116 10.02 5.76 8.54
C GLN A 116 8.98 6.88 8.50
N VAL A 117 9.35 8.08 8.05
CA VAL A 117 8.42 9.20 7.95
C VAL A 117 7.31 8.92 6.94
N ASN A 118 7.66 8.50 5.74
CA ASN A 118 6.66 8.23 4.69
C ASN A 118 5.66 7.16 5.12
N ASN A 119 6.13 6.04 5.63
CA ASN A 119 5.26 4.90 5.94
C ASN A 119 4.50 5.13 7.25
N VAL A 120 5.23 5.35 8.36
CA VAL A 120 4.60 5.41 9.69
C VAL A 120 3.74 6.66 9.87
N VAL A 121 4.24 7.83 9.44
CA VAL A 121 3.44 9.07 9.56
C VAL A 121 2.26 9.04 8.59
N GLY A 122 2.47 8.55 7.35
CA GLY A 122 1.39 8.40 6.37
C GLY A 122 0.26 7.50 6.88
N THR A 123 0.61 6.35 7.47
CA THR A 123 -0.38 5.44 8.09
C THR A 123 -1.09 6.10 9.27
N LEU A 124 -0.37 6.78 10.17
CA LEU A 124 -0.98 7.50 11.30
C LEU A 124 -1.95 8.58 10.83
N ASN A 125 -1.56 9.38 9.85
CA ASN A 125 -2.42 10.42 9.29
C ASN A 125 -3.71 9.83 8.71
N LEU A 126 -3.61 8.71 7.98
CA LEU A 126 -4.78 8.00 7.47
C LEU A 126 -5.69 7.53 8.59
N LEU A 127 -5.14 6.91 9.65
CA LEU A 127 -5.92 6.40 10.79
C LEU A 127 -6.70 7.53 11.48
N PHE A 128 -6.07 8.70 11.70
CA PHE A 128 -6.73 9.85 12.30
C PHE A 128 -7.79 10.46 11.36
N ALA A 129 -7.49 10.62 10.08
CA ALA A 129 -8.44 11.14 9.11
C ALA A 129 -9.68 10.23 8.97
N VAL A 130 -9.49 8.91 8.94
CA VAL A 130 -10.61 7.95 8.92
C VAL A 130 -11.41 8.03 10.20
N ARG A 131 -10.78 8.04 11.37
CA ARG A 131 -11.47 8.18 12.66
C ARG A 131 -12.36 9.41 12.72
N GLU A 132 -11.86 10.54 12.24
CA GLU A 132 -12.53 11.83 12.38
C GLU A 132 -13.61 12.08 11.32
N LEU A 133 -13.39 11.59 10.11
CA LEU A 133 -14.21 11.96 8.94
C LEU A 133 -15.03 10.82 8.36
N CYS A 134 -14.55 9.58 8.46
CA CYS A 134 -15.17 8.40 7.86
C CYS A 134 -15.06 7.18 8.79
N PRO A 135 -15.57 7.21 10.04
CA PRO A 135 -15.30 6.17 11.06
C PRO A 135 -15.78 4.76 10.65
N GLU A 136 -16.73 4.65 9.72
CA GLU A 136 -17.21 3.38 9.18
C GLU A 136 -16.38 2.86 7.99
N CYS A 137 -15.38 3.62 7.55
CA CYS A 137 -14.51 3.24 6.44
C CYS A 137 -13.66 2.03 6.81
N HIS A 138 -13.56 1.05 5.90
CA HIS A 138 -12.69 -0.12 6.07
C HIS A 138 -11.31 0.18 5.48
N ILE A 139 -10.27 0.06 6.27
CA ILE A 139 -8.88 0.21 5.81
C ILE A 139 -8.33 -1.16 5.43
N VAL A 140 -7.87 -1.31 4.19
CA VAL A 140 -7.11 -2.47 3.72
C VAL A 140 -5.69 -2.02 3.47
N LYS A 141 -4.77 -2.39 4.36
CA LYS A 141 -3.35 -2.05 4.22
C LYS A 141 -2.57 -3.20 3.62
N LEU A 142 -1.61 -2.87 2.78
CA LEU A 142 -0.66 -3.83 2.27
C LEU A 142 0.55 -3.93 3.22
N GLY A 143 0.51 -4.95 4.09
CA GLY A 143 1.62 -5.36 4.95
C GLY A 143 2.64 -6.20 4.18
N THR A 144 3.52 -6.86 4.92
CA THR A 144 4.52 -7.77 4.35
C THR A 144 4.84 -8.93 5.29
N MET A 145 5.01 -10.12 4.74
CA MET A 145 5.53 -11.25 5.50
C MET A 145 6.95 -10.99 6.06
N GLY A 146 7.69 -10.06 5.45
CA GLY A 146 9.01 -9.65 5.94
C GLY A 146 9.02 -9.00 7.33
N GLU A 147 7.85 -8.67 7.90
CA GLU A 147 7.70 -8.26 9.28
C GLU A 147 8.11 -9.36 10.28
N TYR A 148 7.94 -10.61 9.88
CA TYR A 148 8.25 -11.77 10.73
C TYR A 148 9.72 -12.20 10.63
N GLY A 149 10.45 -11.73 9.64
CA GLY A 149 11.82 -12.20 9.36
C GLY A 149 11.84 -13.67 8.95
N THR A 150 12.82 -14.41 9.47
CA THR A 150 13.02 -15.85 9.20
C THR A 150 13.10 -16.63 10.52
N PRO A 151 12.03 -16.71 11.31
CA PRO A 151 12.06 -17.49 12.56
C PRO A 151 12.19 -18.98 12.27
N ASN A 152 12.79 -19.71 13.20
CA ASN A 152 12.91 -21.17 13.10
C ASN A 152 11.70 -21.90 13.73
N ILE A 153 10.52 -21.30 13.58
CA ILE A 153 9.23 -21.86 13.97
C ILE A 153 8.19 -21.48 12.91
N ASP A 154 7.09 -22.21 12.87
CA ASP A 154 5.96 -21.87 12.00
C ASP A 154 5.37 -20.53 12.39
N ILE A 155 4.96 -19.72 11.39
CA ILE A 155 4.36 -18.42 11.59
C ILE A 155 2.84 -18.57 11.60
N GLU A 156 2.24 -18.29 12.75
CA GLU A 156 0.79 -18.27 12.90
C GLU A 156 0.20 -17.00 12.29
N GLU A 157 -1.01 -17.10 11.80
CA GLU A 157 -1.73 -15.95 11.24
C GLU A 157 -2.14 -14.98 12.35
N GLY A 158 -1.47 -13.84 12.38
CA GLY A 158 -1.79 -12.69 13.22
C GLY A 158 -1.46 -12.87 14.71
N TYR A 159 -1.96 -13.92 15.37
CA TYR A 159 -1.88 -14.07 16.83
C TYR A 159 -1.51 -15.49 17.25
N ILE A 160 -0.79 -15.59 18.36
CA ILE A 160 -0.46 -16.88 19.00
C ILE A 160 -0.89 -16.92 20.46
N ARG A 161 -1.18 -18.11 20.95
CA ARG A 161 -1.35 -18.35 22.36
C ARG A 161 0.00 -18.64 23.01
N ILE A 162 0.39 -17.81 23.96
CA ILE A 162 1.61 -18.02 24.76
C ILE A 162 1.23 -18.45 26.16
N GLU A 163 1.94 -19.45 26.65
CA GLU A 163 1.91 -19.85 28.08
C GLU A 163 3.27 -19.56 28.72
N HIS A 164 3.27 -18.80 29.80
CA HIS A 164 4.48 -18.46 30.54
C HIS A 164 4.20 -18.35 32.05
N ASN A 165 5.02 -19.01 32.87
CA ASN A 165 4.88 -19.02 34.31
C ASN A 165 3.46 -19.39 34.80
N GLY A 166 2.82 -20.39 34.20
CA GLY A 166 1.49 -20.88 34.54
C GLY A 166 0.33 -19.93 34.21
N ARG A 167 0.59 -18.89 33.38
CA ARG A 167 -0.42 -17.99 32.82
C ARG A 167 -0.38 -18.04 31.30
N SER A 168 -1.52 -17.87 30.67
CA SER A 168 -1.60 -17.86 29.21
C SER A 168 -2.33 -16.63 28.69
N ASP A 169 -1.91 -16.14 27.52
CA ASP A 169 -2.55 -15.03 26.81
C ASP A 169 -2.46 -15.24 25.31
N VAL A 170 -3.28 -14.50 24.55
CA VAL A 170 -3.24 -14.45 23.08
C VAL A 170 -2.62 -13.12 22.70
N VAL A 171 -1.47 -13.16 22.06
CA VAL A 171 -0.68 -11.99 21.71
C VAL A 171 -0.32 -12.00 20.22
N PRO A 172 -0.02 -10.84 19.64
CA PRO A 172 0.48 -10.80 18.26
C PRO A 172 1.69 -11.72 18.10
N PHE A 173 1.76 -12.41 16.95
CA PHE A 173 2.93 -13.23 16.64
C PHE A 173 4.21 -12.37 16.68
N PRO A 174 5.31 -12.84 17.31
CA PRO A 174 6.55 -12.09 17.40
C PRO A 174 7.10 -11.71 16.04
N LYS A 175 7.49 -10.44 15.87
CA LYS A 175 8.01 -9.90 14.62
C LYS A 175 9.51 -9.63 14.74
N GLN A 176 10.29 -10.02 13.72
CA GLN A 176 11.75 -9.84 13.64
C GLN A 176 12.14 -9.22 12.30
N PRO A 177 11.81 -7.94 12.05
CA PRO A 177 12.04 -7.29 10.77
C PRO A 177 13.53 -7.22 10.41
N GLY A 178 13.87 -7.50 9.14
CA GLY A 178 15.23 -7.53 8.64
C GLY A 178 15.73 -6.23 8.00
N SER A 179 14.94 -5.14 7.97
CA SER A 179 15.33 -3.84 7.43
C SER A 179 14.49 -2.71 8.03
N PHE A 180 14.91 -1.44 7.82
CA PHE A 180 14.09 -0.29 8.24
C PHE A 180 12.73 -0.23 7.51
N TYR A 181 12.66 -0.71 6.27
CA TYR A 181 11.38 -0.88 5.59
C TYR A 181 10.47 -1.88 6.32
N HIS A 182 10.94 -3.09 6.59
CA HIS A 182 10.16 -4.09 7.31
C HIS A 182 9.79 -3.61 8.72
N LEU A 183 10.69 -2.87 9.38
CA LEU A 183 10.40 -2.27 10.68
C LEU A 183 9.28 -1.21 10.61
N SER A 184 9.26 -0.37 9.55
CA SER A 184 8.15 0.58 9.35
C SER A 184 6.81 -0.15 9.20
N LYS A 185 6.80 -1.28 8.50
CA LYS A 185 5.60 -2.11 8.34
C LYS A 185 5.12 -2.71 9.67
N VAL A 186 6.06 -3.14 10.54
CA VAL A 186 5.73 -3.59 11.91
C VAL A 186 5.07 -2.46 12.70
N HIS A 187 5.60 -1.23 12.61
CA HIS A 187 5.01 -0.07 13.26
C HIS A 187 3.59 0.20 12.76
N ASP A 188 3.36 0.12 11.46
CA ASP A 188 2.05 0.33 10.86
C ASP A 188 1.05 -0.72 11.30
N SER A 189 1.43 -2.00 11.29
CA SER A 189 0.57 -3.08 11.78
C SER A 189 0.17 -2.88 13.25
N HIS A 190 1.11 -2.46 14.10
CA HIS A 190 0.81 -2.16 15.50
C HIS A 190 -0.05 -0.90 15.67
N ASN A 191 0.18 0.16 14.89
CA ASN A 191 -0.66 1.37 14.91
C ASN A 191 -2.10 1.05 14.49
N ILE A 192 -2.28 0.25 13.44
CA ILE A 192 -3.60 -0.19 12.97
C ILE A 192 -4.29 -1.03 14.03
N MET A 193 -3.61 -2.04 14.56
CA MET A 193 -4.16 -2.90 15.62
C MET A 193 -4.58 -2.09 16.85
N PHE A 194 -3.74 -1.14 17.27
CA PHE A 194 -4.04 -0.26 18.40
C PHE A 194 -5.23 0.65 18.10
N ALA A 195 -5.29 1.27 16.91
CA ALA A 195 -6.40 2.11 16.48
C ALA A 195 -7.73 1.33 16.42
N CYS A 196 -7.72 0.10 15.90
CA CYS A 196 -8.89 -0.77 15.92
C CYS A 196 -9.36 -1.04 17.34
N LYS A 197 -8.43 -1.33 18.26
CA LYS A 197 -8.73 -1.62 19.67
C LYS A 197 -9.33 -0.42 20.40
N ILE A 198 -8.78 0.78 20.24
CA ILE A 198 -9.19 1.95 21.04
C ILE A 198 -10.30 2.78 20.41
N TRP A 199 -10.41 2.77 19.06
CA TRP A 199 -11.38 3.60 18.33
C TRP A 199 -12.46 2.77 17.64
N GLY A 200 -12.35 1.45 17.62
CA GLY A 200 -13.29 0.58 16.93
C GLY A 200 -13.20 0.64 15.42
N LEU A 201 -12.09 1.14 14.86
CA LEU A 201 -11.89 1.17 13.41
C LEU A 201 -11.85 -0.24 12.83
N ARG A 202 -12.23 -0.37 11.57
CA ARG A 202 -12.18 -1.63 10.83
C ARG A 202 -10.98 -1.62 9.90
N ALA A 203 -10.11 -2.60 10.03
CA ALA A 203 -8.97 -2.76 9.16
C ALA A 203 -8.64 -4.22 8.85
N THR A 204 -8.03 -4.45 7.70
CA THR A 204 -7.40 -5.70 7.30
C THR A 204 -5.96 -5.39 6.91
N ASP A 205 -5.01 -6.01 7.59
CA ASP A 205 -3.59 -5.91 7.27
C ASP A 205 -3.17 -7.18 6.51
N LEU A 206 -2.80 -7.03 5.25
CA LEU A 206 -2.45 -8.13 4.35
C LEU A 206 -0.93 -8.34 4.37
N ASN A 207 -0.45 -9.25 5.22
CA ASN A 207 0.97 -9.59 5.30
C ASN A 207 1.37 -10.51 4.16
N GLN A 208 1.60 -9.93 3.00
CA GLN A 208 1.86 -10.65 1.76
C GLN A 208 3.35 -10.91 1.52
N GLY A 209 3.62 -11.90 0.66
CA GLY A 209 4.93 -12.11 0.07
C GLY A 209 5.22 -11.14 -1.08
N VAL A 210 6.17 -11.52 -1.94
CA VAL A 210 6.46 -10.77 -3.17
C VAL A 210 5.26 -10.80 -4.09
N VAL A 211 4.78 -9.62 -4.49
CA VAL A 211 3.70 -9.48 -5.47
C VAL A 211 4.31 -9.41 -6.86
N TYR A 212 3.95 -10.35 -7.69
CA TYR A 212 4.37 -10.36 -9.07
C TYR A 212 3.18 -10.73 -9.99
N GLY A 213 3.28 -10.37 -11.24
CA GLY A 213 2.30 -10.69 -12.25
C GLY A 213 2.53 -9.81 -13.46
N THR A 214 2.39 -10.39 -14.63
CA THR A 214 2.70 -9.72 -15.89
C THR A 214 1.52 -8.90 -16.37
N MET A 215 0.30 -9.35 -16.08
CA MET A 215 -0.90 -8.75 -16.65
C MET A 215 -2.16 -9.25 -15.97
N THR A 216 -3.10 -8.34 -15.70
CA THR A 216 -4.51 -8.67 -15.53
C THR A 216 -5.26 -8.38 -16.83
N ASP A 217 -6.49 -8.89 -16.98
CA ASP A 217 -7.32 -8.54 -18.14
C ASP A 217 -7.48 -7.02 -18.27
N GLU A 218 -7.55 -6.30 -17.14
CA GLU A 218 -7.67 -4.86 -17.08
C GLU A 218 -6.42 -4.13 -17.58
N THR A 219 -5.24 -4.59 -17.20
CA THR A 219 -3.97 -3.99 -17.64
C THR A 219 -3.64 -4.36 -19.08
N ALA A 220 -4.15 -5.48 -19.61
CA ALA A 220 -4.03 -5.86 -21.01
C ALA A 220 -4.77 -4.91 -21.95
N MET A 221 -5.78 -4.21 -21.45
CA MET A 221 -6.56 -3.25 -22.22
C MET A 221 -5.84 -1.91 -22.39
N ASP A 222 -4.75 -1.64 -21.67
CA ASP A 222 -4.13 -0.32 -21.59
C ASP A 222 -3.43 0.12 -22.88
N ASP A 223 -2.82 -0.75 -23.67
CA ASP A 223 -2.19 -0.33 -24.93
C ASP A 223 -1.83 -1.45 -25.91
N GLY A 224 -2.26 -2.67 -25.66
CA GLY A 224 -1.86 -3.82 -26.46
C GLY A 224 -0.39 -4.24 -26.30
N LEU A 225 0.34 -3.64 -25.35
CA LEU A 225 1.67 -4.06 -24.97
C LEU A 225 1.57 -5.22 -23.99
N ILE A 226 1.40 -6.40 -24.55
CA ILE A 226 1.55 -7.65 -23.80
C ILE A 226 3.04 -7.81 -23.56
N ASN A 227 3.50 -7.33 -22.43
CA ASN A 227 4.85 -7.61 -21.98
C ASN A 227 4.87 -9.01 -21.38
N ARG A 228 5.48 -9.90 -22.10
CA ARG A 228 5.91 -11.17 -21.56
C ARG A 228 7.15 -10.86 -20.73
N PHE A 229 6.96 -10.65 -19.44
CA PHE A 229 8.10 -10.63 -18.53
C PHE A 229 8.59 -12.06 -18.36
N ASP A 230 9.88 -12.25 -18.50
CA ASP A 230 10.54 -13.40 -17.93
C ASP A 230 10.43 -13.32 -16.40
N TYR A 231 10.35 -14.46 -15.72
CA TYR A 231 10.26 -14.54 -14.27
C TYR A 231 11.44 -13.82 -13.58
N ASP A 232 12.62 -13.91 -14.18
CA ASP A 232 13.83 -13.25 -13.69
C ASP A 232 13.74 -11.73 -13.78
N GLU A 233 13.12 -11.18 -14.84
CA GLU A 233 12.90 -9.75 -14.99
C GLU A 233 11.92 -9.18 -13.95
N VAL A 234 10.94 -9.97 -13.51
CA VAL A 234 10.00 -9.57 -12.45
C VAL A 234 10.69 -9.52 -11.10
N LEU A 235 11.59 -10.43 -10.81
CA LEU A 235 12.36 -10.46 -9.56
C LEU A 235 13.34 -9.28 -9.45
N GLU A 236 13.89 -8.79 -10.55
CA GLU A 236 14.76 -7.61 -10.56
C GLU A 236 14.03 -6.30 -10.26
N GLN A 237 12.70 -6.27 -10.38
CA GLN A 237 11.86 -5.11 -10.02
C GLN A 237 11.48 -5.06 -8.53
N CYS A 238 11.68 -6.14 -7.81
CA CYS A 238 11.38 -6.26 -6.40
C CYS A 238 12.59 -5.94 -5.54
#